data_7d0df3bff71d24c2cb3e6246d64c355c
#
_entry.id   7d0df3bff71d24c2cb3e6246d64c355c
#
_cell.length_a   1.000
_cell.length_b   1.000
_cell.length_c   1.000
_cell.angle_alpha   90.00
_cell.angle_beta   90.00
_cell.angle_gamma   90.00
#
_symmetry.space_group_name_H-M   'P 1'
#
loop_
_entity.id
_entity.type
_entity.pdbx_description
1 polymer ?
#
loop_
_entity_poly.entity_id
_entity_poly.type
_entity_poly.pdbx_seq_one_letter_code
_entity_poly.pdbx_strand_id
1 'polypeptide(L)'
;MESRKFKIALLTAFLLFSTTIPASAENPPRRILSGWLPDYSLSRNLPTVEGNLDLLRDVSPFWYGLTGGMNVKDKYALGRYTTPKEQVIARLKSNNIILLPTITDDNGRLVLANLLANESSRNTIVQNLKALVLKQNYDGIDLDFETFYTKDGRSTWPALKPNWIAFIKQLSGELRSQNKLLSVTTPPDFAKETKRAGNSVYSWGEIGPYIDRLRIMAYDFSTTTPGPIGPLAWTEDAVKYAVTQMPASKVFLGIPGYGRDWVTKVDGVCPAAFASSVVVGAKAAVVMREALNLATNNKAVPTYNSTHAESTFTYTKTYMDPTNSAIACTATRKVWFPDEKSYAARTNLVGKYRLGGIAVWTFGMENAAAMSAVREIAKSIAPDQVIGTISTDFAEISYGSTFNLAATFKLPDKTPVAGLNVRFEIKNSNDSNWRSLAAGITDATGAISVPVIIGQKSLIRLVSEGSWERIEGITAEKSISVVPKVILPLPTSIKVGATYPISGQIMPNAQGIKLSVLQDGKSIGSFTTDTNGSFNFAITPTTPGIHTYQIAIEAGVKNSAGSSELFTVLVR
;
A
#
# COMPACT_ATOMS: atom_id res chain seq x y z
N MET A 1 -70.87 -16.92 -54.64
CA MET A 1 -70.26 -18.03 -53.85
C MET A 1 -68.72 -17.89 -54.02
N GLU A 2 -68.09 -17.10 -53.16
CA GLU A 2 -66.62 -16.90 -53.19
C GLU A 2 -66.06 -17.32 -51.86
N SER A 3 -65.15 -18.31 -51.90
CA SER A 3 -64.41 -18.82 -50.75
C SER A 3 -63.22 -17.96 -50.46
N ARG A 4 -63.20 -17.26 -49.32
CA ARG A 4 -62.03 -16.55 -48.78
C ARG A 4 -61.06 -17.54 -48.16
N LYS A 5 -59.86 -17.64 -48.77
CA LYS A 5 -58.71 -18.36 -48.19
C LYS A 5 -58.01 -17.44 -47.19
N PHE A 6 -57.99 -17.85 -45.90
CA PHE A 6 -57.15 -17.26 -44.86
C PHE A 6 -55.73 -17.75 -44.99
N LYS A 7 -54.77 -16.82 -45.23
CA LYS A 7 -53.36 -17.10 -45.12
C LYS A 7 -52.90 -16.78 -43.70
N ILE A 8 -52.52 -17.80 -42.92
CA ILE A 8 -51.84 -17.64 -41.65
C ILE A 8 -50.36 -17.38 -41.96
N ALA A 9 -49.85 -16.18 -41.64
CA ALA A 9 -48.44 -15.87 -41.64
C ALA A 9 -47.84 -16.23 -40.28
N LEU A 10 -46.96 -17.25 -40.26
CA LEU A 10 -46.17 -17.61 -39.10
C LEU A 10 -45.03 -16.58 -38.96
N LEU A 11 -45.10 -15.71 -37.93
CA LEU A 11 -44.06 -14.79 -37.57
C LEU A 11 -43.10 -15.54 -36.64
N THR A 12 -41.95 -16.00 -37.14
CA THR A 12 -40.88 -16.59 -36.33
C THR A 12 -40.09 -15.46 -35.69
N ALA A 13 -40.35 -15.19 -34.40
CA ALA A 13 -39.54 -14.24 -33.62
C ALA A 13 -38.20 -14.90 -33.27
N PHE A 14 -37.12 -14.47 -33.90
CA PHE A 14 -35.76 -14.75 -33.51
C PHE A 14 -35.45 -13.92 -32.27
N LEU A 15 -35.50 -14.52 -31.08
CA LEU A 15 -34.93 -13.97 -29.85
C LEU A 15 -33.41 -14.04 -29.96
N LEU A 16 -32.78 -12.93 -30.33
CA LEU A 16 -31.34 -12.70 -30.16
C LEU A 16 -31.07 -12.60 -28.66
N PHE A 17 -30.66 -13.71 -28.04
CA PHE A 17 -30.01 -13.66 -26.74
C PHE A 17 -28.65 -12.99 -26.94
N SER A 18 -28.57 -11.67 -26.69
CA SER A 18 -27.31 -10.98 -26.47
C SER A 18 -26.72 -11.54 -25.18
N THR A 19 -25.83 -12.51 -25.30
CA THR A 19 -24.94 -12.88 -24.20
C THR A 19 -24.03 -11.67 -23.97
N THR A 20 -24.40 -10.78 -23.07
CA THR A 20 -23.47 -9.83 -22.49
C THR A 20 -22.44 -10.66 -21.75
N ILE A 21 -21.28 -10.87 -22.40
CA ILE A 21 -20.06 -11.31 -21.70
C ILE A 21 -19.86 -10.26 -20.59
N PRO A 22 -19.89 -10.64 -19.30
CA PRO A 22 -19.55 -9.66 -18.27
C PRO A 22 -18.15 -9.17 -18.60
N ALA A 23 -18.00 -7.85 -18.80
CA ALA A 23 -16.68 -7.25 -18.89
C ALA A 23 -15.89 -7.74 -17.68
N SER A 24 -14.75 -8.37 -17.90
CA SER A 24 -13.86 -8.76 -16.80
C SER A 24 -13.62 -7.49 -16.00
N ALA A 25 -13.94 -7.50 -14.71
CA ALA A 25 -13.71 -6.34 -13.86
C ALA A 25 -12.21 -6.01 -13.98
N GLU A 26 -11.90 -4.85 -14.59
CA GLU A 26 -10.52 -4.39 -14.69
C GLU A 26 -9.94 -4.32 -13.27
N ASN A 27 -8.70 -4.76 -13.10
CA ASN A 27 -8.00 -4.60 -11.83
C ASN A 27 -7.98 -3.11 -11.46
N PRO A 28 -8.22 -2.75 -10.19
CA PRO A 28 -8.13 -1.36 -9.78
C PRO A 28 -6.71 -0.83 -10.05
N PRO A 29 -6.54 0.43 -10.44
CA PRO A 29 -5.23 0.98 -10.72
C PRO A 29 -4.32 0.85 -9.50
N ARG A 30 -3.03 0.66 -9.71
CA ARG A 30 -2.05 0.67 -8.63
C ARG A 30 -2.01 2.07 -7.99
N ARG A 31 -2.09 2.15 -6.68
CA ARG A 31 -1.95 3.42 -5.97
C ARG A 31 -0.49 3.86 -5.97
N ILE A 32 -0.14 4.77 -6.87
CA ILE A 32 1.23 5.28 -7.09
C ILE A 32 1.35 6.78 -6.91
N LEU A 33 0.24 7.49 -6.72
CA LEU A 33 0.23 8.95 -6.63
C LEU A 33 0.41 9.41 -5.19
N SER A 34 1.44 10.19 -4.96
CA SER A 34 1.71 10.95 -3.75
C SER A 34 1.96 12.41 -4.14
N GLY A 35 1.95 13.34 -3.19
CA GLY A 35 2.29 14.72 -3.50
C GLY A 35 2.00 15.68 -2.37
N TRP A 36 2.37 16.94 -2.61
CA TRP A 36 2.26 18.02 -1.64
C TRP A 36 0.98 18.81 -1.86
N LEU A 37 0.31 19.10 -0.76
CA LEU A 37 -0.90 19.92 -0.68
C LEU A 37 -0.58 21.22 0.06
N PRO A 38 -0.14 22.27 -0.65
CA PRO A 38 0.11 23.56 -0.03
C PRO A 38 -1.21 24.28 0.31
N ASP A 39 -1.18 25.10 1.34
CA ASP A 39 -2.33 25.85 1.84
C ASP A 39 -2.75 27.00 0.91
N TYR A 40 -1.80 27.64 0.21
CA TYR A 40 -2.03 28.84 -0.60
C TYR A 40 -2.93 28.66 -1.82
N SER A 41 -3.37 27.44 -2.14
CA SER A 41 -4.22 27.13 -3.32
C SER A 41 -5.23 26.02 -3.04
N LEU A 42 -5.74 25.87 -1.82
CA LEU A 42 -6.61 24.75 -1.40
C LEU A 42 -7.88 24.63 -2.25
N SER A 43 -8.47 25.73 -2.69
CA SER A 43 -9.66 25.71 -3.56
C SER A 43 -9.45 24.99 -4.90
N ARG A 44 -8.19 24.86 -5.35
CA ARG A 44 -7.80 24.13 -6.57
C ARG A 44 -7.17 22.79 -6.26
N ASN A 45 -6.32 22.74 -5.26
CA ASN A 45 -5.49 21.57 -4.95
C ASN A 45 -6.32 20.44 -4.31
N LEU A 46 -7.27 20.78 -3.44
CA LEU A 46 -8.10 19.78 -2.76
C LEU A 46 -9.03 19.02 -3.71
N PRO A 47 -9.74 19.67 -4.66
CA PRO A 47 -10.50 18.95 -5.69
C PRO A 47 -9.64 18.01 -6.55
N THR A 48 -8.38 18.36 -6.84
CA THR A 48 -7.48 17.47 -7.57
C THR A 48 -7.14 16.23 -6.76
N VAL A 49 -6.87 16.35 -5.46
CA VAL A 49 -6.67 15.22 -4.56
C VAL A 49 -7.90 14.30 -4.59
N GLU A 50 -9.09 14.87 -4.40
CA GLU A 50 -10.35 14.11 -4.33
C GLU A 50 -10.77 13.46 -5.64
N GLY A 51 -10.43 14.08 -6.77
CA GLY A 51 -10.66 13.52 -8.11
C GLY A 51 -9.76 12.34 -8.48
N ASN A 52 -8.76 12.01 -7.64
CA ASN A 52 -7.76 10.98 -7.91
C ASN A 52 -7.57 10.00 -6.74
N LEU A 53 -8.61 9.75 -5.95
CA LEU A 53 -8.56 8.85 -4.77
C LEU A 53 -8.14 7.42 -5.13
N ASP A 54 -8.47 6.96 -6.33
CA ASP A 54 -8.11 5.66 -6.87
C ASP A 54 -6.59 5.48 -7.07
N LEU A 55 -5.88 6.58 -7.32
CA LEU A 55 -4.43 6.61 -7.53
C LEU A 55 -3.64 6.93 -6.26
N LEU A 56 -4.30 7.55 -5.27
CA LEU A 56 -3.60 8.11 -4.10
C LEU A 56 -3.01 7.03 -3.21
N ARG A 57 -1.75 7.22 -2.87
CA ARG A 57 -1.04 6.51 -1.83
C ARG A 57 -1.00 7.30 -0.53
N ASP A 58 -0.70 8.58 -0.61
CA ASP A 58 -0.68 9.53 0.50
C ASP A 58 -0.69 10.98 0.01
N VAL A 59 -0.95 11.90 0.94
CA VAL A 59 -0.91 13.36 0.75
C VAL A 59 -0.05 13.98 1.83
N SER A 60 0.78 14.94 1.43
CA SER A 60 1.60 15.73 2.36
C SER A 60 1.10 17.16 2.46
N PRO A 61 0.34 17.48 3.51
CA PRO A 61 0.03 18.86 3.87
C PRO A 61 1.31 19.66 4.03
N PHE A 62 1.48 20.74 3.22
CA PHE A 62 2.72 21.54 3.16
C PHE A 62 2.55 22.86 3.90
N TRP A 63 2.37 22.79 5.21
CA TRP A 63 2.09 23.96 6.05
C TRP A 63 2.78 23.99 7.42
N TYR A 64 3.86 23.21 7.60
CA TYR A 64 4.69 23.26 8.81
C TYR A 64 6.16 23.56 8.48
N GLY A 65 6.87 24.11 9.46
CA GLY A 65 8.30 24.32 9.35
C GLY A 65 8.98 24.39 10.70
N LEU A 66 10.27 24.00 10.76
CA LEU A 66 11.13 24.29 11.89
C LEU A 66 11.61 25.73 11.79
N THR A 67 11.31 26.54 12.79
CA THR A 67 11.67 27.96 12.83
C THR A 67 12.18 28.35 14.22
N GLY A 68 13.04 29.36 14.30
CA GLY A 68 13.63 29.77 15.57
C GLY A 68 14.38 28.64 16.27
N GLY A 69 15.00 27.74 15.50
CA GLY A 69 15.76 26.60 15.97
C GLY A 69 14.96 25.31 15.99
N MET A 70 14.36 24.94 17.11
CA MET A 70 13.77 23.61 17.34
C MET A 70 12.23 23.57 17.29
N ASN A 71 11.56 24.72 17.12
CA ASN A 71 10.11 24.82 17.24
C ASN A 71 9.42 24.49 15.92
N VAL A 72 8.37 23.67 15.99
CA VAL A 72 7.50 23.42 14.83
C VAL A 72 6.46 24.55 14.75
N LYS A 73 6.52 25.35 13.70
CA LYS A 73 5.57 26.40 13.40
C LYS A 73 4.50 25.89 12.45
N ASP A 74 3.24 26.11 12.83
CA ASP A 74 2.10 25.96 11.94
C ASP A 74 1.97 27.23 11.08
N LYS A 75 2.08 27.06 9.75
CA LYS A 75 2.02 28.16 8.78
C LYS A 75 0.65 28.31 8.13
N TYR A 76 -0.27 27.37 8.37
CA TYR A 76 -1.60 27.39 7.76
C TYR A 76 -2.41 28.63 8.13
N ALA A 77 -2.36 29.07 9.34
CA ALA A 77 -3.21 30.14 9.90
C ALA A 77 -2.77 31.58 9.51
N LEU A 78 -1.85 31.78 8.57
CA LEU A 78 -1.33 33.10 8.24
C LEU A 78 -2.27 33.98 7.38
N GLY A 79 -3.59 33.82 7.54
CA GLY A 79 -4.57 34.87 7.24
C GLY A 79 -5.13 34.94 5.83
N ARG A 80 -5.06 33.86 5.03
CA ARG A 80 -5.58 33.85 3.65
C ARG A 80 -6.65 32.81 3.34
N TYR A 81 -7.01 31.95 4.32
CA TYR A 81 -7.82 30.76 4.02
C TYR A 81 -9.18 30.83 4.68
N THR A 82 -10.21 30.53 3.89
CA THR A 82 -11.61 30.52 4.36
C THR A 82 -11.99 29.20 5.00
N THR A 83 -11.25 28.10 4.71
CA THR A 83 -11.51 26.76 5.27
C THR A 83 -10.60 26.50 6.46
N PRO A 84 -11.11 26.21 7.66
CA PRO A 84 -10.30 25.81 8.80
C PRO A 84 -9.47 24.57 8.52
N LYS A 85 -8.23 24.53 8.98
CA LYS A 85 -7.29 23.42 8.78
C LYS A 85 -7.87 22.09 9.23
N GLU A 86 -8.54 22.07 10.35
CA GLU A 86 -9.17 20.88 10.95
C GLU A 86 -10.25 20.29 10.01
N GLN A 87 -10.98 21.13 9.29
CA GLN A 87 -11.96 20.68 8.28
C GLN A 87 -11.26 20.04 7.08
N VAL A 88 -10.15 20.61 6.62
CA VAL A 88 -9.35 20.02 5.53
C VAL A 88 -8.82 18.65 5.95
N ILE A 89 -8.22 18.55 7.13
CA ILE A 89 -7.71 17.28 7.67
C ILE A 89 -8.84 16.25 7.79
N ALA A 90 -9.98 16.63 8.38
CA ALA A 90 -11.14 15.74 8.54
C ALA A 90 -11.67 15.24 7.19
N ARG A 91 -11.76 16.11 6.18
CA ARG A 91 -12.18 15.79 4.82
C ARG A 91 -11.23 14.82 4.12
N LEU A 92 -9.93 14.99 4.28
CA LEU A 92 -8.93 14.06 3.74
C LEU A 92 -9.01 12.69 4.43
N LYS A 93 -9.16 12.68 5.75
CA LYS A 93 -9.28 11.44 6.55
C LYS A 93 -10.56 10.67 6.27
N SER A 94 -11.68 11.34 6.03
CA SER A 94 -12.95 10.68 5.67
C SER A 94 -12.86 9.88 4.37
N ASN A 95 -11.88 10.19 3.52
CA ASN A 95 -11.54 9.44 2.30
C ASN A 95 -10.43 8.37 2.52
N ASN A 96 -10.07 8.06 3.77
CA ASN A 96 -9.02 7.11 4.14
C ASN A 96 -7.64 7.43 3.52
N ILE A 97 -7.33 8.73 3.35
CA ILE A 97 -6.05 9.19 2.81
C ILE A 97 -5.00 9.16 3.92
N ILE A 98 -3.84 8.56 3.65
CA ILE A 98 -2.67 8.63 4.52
C ILE A 98 -2.12 10.06 4.49
N LEU A 99 -1.98 10.69 5.65
CA LEU A 99 -1.51 12.07 5.79
C LEU A 99 -0.12 12.11 6.41
N LEU A 100 0.86 12.59 5.63
CA LEU A 100 2.25 12.79 6.05
C LEU A 100 2.60 14.29 5.91
N PRO A 101 2.27 15.14 6.89
CA PRO A 101 2.56 16.56 6.77
C PRO A 101 4.05 16.80 6.57
N THR A 102 4.38 17.71 5.65
CA THR A 102 5.76 18.11 5.38
C THR A 102 6.21 19.17 6.37
N ILE A 103 7.41 18.97 6.90
CA ILE A 103 8.15 19.93 7.72
C ILE A 103 9.32 20.44 6.92
N THR A 104 9.31 21.74 6.62
CA THR A 104 10.46 22.43 6.01
C THR A 104 11.46 22.89 7.08
N ASP A 105 12.71 23.10 6.71
CA ASP A 105 13.68 23.81 7.55
C ASP A 105 13.72 25.30 7.16
N ASP A 106 13.05 26.11 7.96
CA ASP A 106 12.96 27.57 7.77
C ASP A 106 14.08 28.32 8.51
N ASN A 107 15.06 27.62 9.06
CA ASN A 107 16.17 28.20 9.79
C ASN A 107 17.19 28.90 8.88
N GLY A 108 18.08 29.67 9.49
CA GLY A 108 19.23 30.25 8.83
C GLY A 108 20.35 29.23 8.57
N ARG A 109 21.37 29.68 7.86
CA ARG A 109 22.58 28.87 7.54
C ARG A 109 23.17 28.23 8.81
N LEU A 110 23.48 26.95 8.75
CA LEU A 110 24.09 26.12 9.81
C LEU A 110 23.29 25.98 11.11
N VAL A 111 22.14 26.61 11.25
CA VAL A 111 21.36 26.53 12.49
C VAL A 111 20.91 25.09 12.75
N LEU A 112 20.23 24.47 11.80
CA LEU A 112 19.78 23.08 11.95
C LEU A 112 20.99 22.13 12.05
N ALA A 113 22.03 22.32 11.25
CA ALA A 113 23.24 21.49 11.30
C ALA A 113 23.86 21.44 12.71
N ASN A 114 23.97 22.61 13.37
CA ASN A 114 24.51 22.73 14.73
C ASN A 114 23.56 22.11 15.79
N LEU A 115 22.25 22.27 15.62
CA LEU A 115 21.27 21.66 16.51
C LEU A 115 21.31 20.13 16.42
N LEU A 116 21.43 19.56 15.22
CA LEU A 116 21.55 18.12 15.04
C LEU A 116 22.86 17.55 15.58
N ALA A 117 23.94 18.34 15.65
CA ALA A 117 25.20 17.94 16.24
C ALA A 117 25.13 17.80 17.78
N ASN A 118 24.21 18.55 18.42
CA ASN A 118 23.99 18.48 19.85
C ASN A 118 22.89 17.46 20.18
N GLU A 119 23.19 16.46 21.00
CA GLU A 119 22.26 15.37 21.32
C GLU A 119 20.97 15.85 22.00
N SER A 120 21.09 16.77 22.96
CA SER A 120 19.92 17.32 23.68
C SER A 120 19.00 18.10 22.73
N SER A 121 19.58 18.96 21.88
CA SER A 121 18.80 19.71 20.88
C SER A 121 18.16 18.80 19.86
N ARG A 122 18.90 17.78 19.38
CA ARG A 122 18.40 16.76 18.46
C ARG A 122 17.22 16.00 19.07
N ASN A 123 17.34 15.58 20.34
CA ASN A 123 16.24 14.94 21.07
C ASN A 123 15.02 15.86 21.16
N THR A 124 15.19 17.13 21.50
CA THR A 124 14.10 18.11 21.57
C THR A 124 13.36 18.22 20.24
N ILE A 125 14.07 18.29 19.10
CA ILE A 125 13.46 18.33 17.77
C ILE A 125 12.65 17.05 17.52
N VAL A 126 13.21 15.89 17.84
CA VAL A 126 12.53 14.59 17.67
C VAL A 126 11.23 14.55 18.46
N GLN A 127 11.23 14.97 19.73
CA GLN A 127 10.02 14.97 20.55
C GLN A 127 8.99 15.98 20.06
N ASN A 128 9.40 17.16 19.60
CA ASN A 128 8.49 18.17 19.03
C ASN A 128 7.80 17.65 17.75
N LEU A 129 8.53 16.97 16.86
CA LEU A 129 7.99 16.36 15.65
C LEU A 129 7.02 15.22 15.99
N LYS A 130 7.40 14.33 16.90
CA LYS A 130 6.52 13.27 17.41
C LYS A 130 5.23 13.83 18.01
N ALA A 131 5.35 14.87 18.86
CA ALA A 131 4.20 15.50 19.49
C ALA A 131 3.22 16.09 18.46
N LEU A 132 3.72 16.71 17.38
CA LEU A 132 2.89 17.19 16.27
C LEU A 132 2.09 16.04 15.65
N VAL A 133 2.77 14.94 15.30
CA VAL A 133 2.14 13.77 14.65
C VAL A 133 1.03 13.20 15.51
N LEU A 134 1.28 13.02 16.80
CA LEU A 134 0.30 12.46 17.75
C LEU A 134 -0.86 13.41 18.01
N LYS A 135 -0.57 14.70 18.28
CA LYS A 135 -1.59 15.72 18.57
C LYS A 135 -2.60 15.88 17.44
N GLN A 136 -2.14 15.85 16.19
CA GLN A 136 -2.98 16.01 15.01
C GLN A 136 -3.48 14.66 14.45
N ASN A 137 -3.09 13.56 15.11
CA ASN A 137 -3.39 12.20 14.66
C ASN A 137 -3.02 11.97 13.18
N TYR A 138 -1.85 12.45 12.74
CA TYR A 138 -1.30 12.14 11.41
C TYR A 138 -0.78 10.71 11.34
N ASP A 139 -0.67 10.17 10.12
CA ASP A 139 -0.17 8.81 9.90
C ASP A 139 1.36 8.72 9.92
N GLY A 140 2.03 9.85 9.93
CA GLY A 140 3.48 10.01 9.97
C GLY A 140 3.89 11.44 9.66
N ILE A 141 5.09 11.61 9.13
CA ILE A 141 5.67 12.91 8.81
C ILE A 141 6.55 12.82 7.56
N ASP A 142 6.67 13.91 6.83
CA ASP A 142 7.61 14.08 5.71
C ASP A 142 8.59 15.20 6.04
N LEU A 143 9.90 14.94 5.95
CA LEU A 143 10.96 15.92 6.20
C LEU A 143 11.49 16.48 4.90
N ASP A 144 11.40 17.79 4.72
CA ASP A 144 11.91 18.53 3.56
C ASP A 144 12.93 19.57 4.03
N PHE A 145 14.12 19.10 4.46
CA PHE A 145 15.18 19.92 5.01
C PHE A 145 16.19 20.29 3.94
N GLU A 146 15.98 21.45 3.30
CA GLU A 146 16.77 21.89 2.16
C GLU A 146 17.99 22.75 2.50
N THR A 147 18.09 23.28 3.72
CA THR A 147 19.19 24.18 4.09
C THR A 147 20.56 23.54 3.93
N PHE A 148 20.68 22.23 4.11
CA PHE A 148 21.92 21.47 3.96
C PHE A 148 22.59 21.68 2.58
N TYR A 149 21.81 21.73 1.51
CA TYR A 149 22.33 21.91 0.17
C TYR A 149 22.16 23.34 -0.37
N THR A 150 21.15 24.09 0.12
CA THR A 150 20.85 25.43 -0.38
C THR A 150 21.67 26.52 0.31
N LYS A 151 21.95 26.37 1.62
CA LYS A 151 22.55 27.43 2.46
C LYS A 151 23.87 27.03 3.10
N ASP A 152 24.02 25.79 3.59
CA ASP A 152 25.17 25.38 4.41
C ASP A 152 26.42 25.14 3.58
N GLY A 153 26.29 24.63 2.36
CA GLY A 153 27.35 24.38 1.42
C GLY A 153 28.07 23.04 1.62
N ARG A 154 28.65 22.53 0.52
CA ARG A 154 29.22 21.17 0.45
C ARG A 154 30.37 20.91 1.43
N SER A 155 31.14 21.94 1.81
CA SER A 155 32.26 21.82 2.77
C SER A 155 31.83 21.41 4.17
N THR A 156 30.55 21.63 4.54
CA THR A 156 29.99 21.24 5.86
C THR A 156 29.48 19.83 5.91
N TRP A 157 29.23 19.18 4.76
CA TRP A 157 28.59 17.88 4.66
C TRP A 157 29.30 16.74 5.40
N PRO A 158 30.65 16.64 5.40
CA PRO A 158 31.33 15.58 6.15
C PRO A 158 31.02 15.59 7.66
N ALA A 159 30.89 16.77 8.25
CA ALA A 159 30.55 16.92 9.67
C ALA A 159 29.06 16.80 9.94
N LEU A 160 28.20 17.23 9.00
CA LEU A 160 26.75 17.18 9.13
C LEU A 160 26.18 15.77 8.97
N LYS A 161 26.70 15.00 8.00
CA LYS A 161 26.19 13.70 7.60
C LYS A 161 25.95 12.71 8.78
N PRO A 162 26.90 12.45 9.69
CA PRO A 162 26.67 11.55 10.81
C PRO A 162 25.57 12.04 11.75
N ASN A 163 25.42 13.34 11.94
CA ASN A 163 24.39 13.94 12.78
C ASN A 163 23.00 13.81 12.16
N TRP A 164 22.91 13.98 10.84
CA TRP A 164 21.70 13.73 10.06
C TRP A 164 21.24 12.27 10.19
N ILE A 165 22.15 11.32 10.01
CA ILE A 165 21.85 9.88 10.14
C ILE A 165 21.36 9.54 11.58
N ALA A 166 22.05 10.08 12.60
CA ALA A 166 21.65 9.90 13.99
C ALA A 166 20.24 10.46 14.27
N PHE A 167 19.93 11.63 13.71
CA PHE A 167 18.60 12.24 13.82
C PHE A 167 17.51 11.38 13.17
N ILE A 168 17.73 10.92 11.94
CA ILE A 168 16.78 10.05 11.22
C ILE A 168 16.55 8.75 11.98
N LYS A 169 17.63 8.11 12.48
CA LYS A 169 17.53 6.89 13.27
C LYS A 169 16.70 7.10 14.54
N GLN A 170 16.95 8.17 15.27
CA GLN A 170 16.22 8.49 16.51
C GLN A 170 14.75 8.79 16.24
N LEU A 171 14.44 9.64 15.25
CA LEU A 171 13.07 9.99 14.87
C LEU A 171 12.29 8.75 14.39
N SER A 172 12.94 7.91 13.59
CA SER A 172 12.35 6.65 13.12
C SER A 172 11.96 5.73 14.29
N GLY A 173 12.82 5.58 15.30
CA GLY A 173 12.52 4.78 16.49
C GLY A 173 11.29 5.29 17.24
N GLU A 174 11.21 6.60 17.44
CA GLU A 174 10.09 7.24 18.12
C GLU A 174 8.77 7.14 17.35
N LEU A 175 8.79 7.30 16.03
CA LEU A 175 7.60 7.21 15.19
C LEU A 175 7.12 5.75 15.04
N ARG A 176 8.03 4.81 14.81
CA ARG A 176 7.69 3.37 14.68
C ARG A 176 7.09 2.79 15.97
N SER A 177 7.53 3.26 17.14
CA SER A 177 6.94 2.85 18.41
C SER A 177 5.45 3.23 18.54
N GLN A 178 4.98 4.15 17.69
CA GLN A 178 3.61 4.63 17.60
C GLN A 178 2.91 4.21 16.30
N ASN A 179 3.49 3.27 15.54
CA ASN A 179 3.01 2.85 14.21
C ASN A 179 2.86 4.02 13.23
N LYS A 180 3.80 5.00 13.26
CA LYS A 180 3.81 6.17 12.39
C LYS A 180 4.94 6.09 11.37
N LEU A 181 4.67 6.61 10.17
CA LEU A 181 5.57 6.57 9.01
C LEU A 181 6.56 7.75 9.04
N LEU A 182 7.75 7.52 8.49
CA LEU A 182 8.75 8.54 8.22
C LEU A 182 9.06 8.62 6.73
N SER A 183 8.71 9.74 6.11
CA SER A 183 9.09 10.13 4.76
C SER A 183 10.22 11.17 4.81
N VAL A 184 11.13 11.11 3.86
CA VAL A 184 12.20 12.09 3.69
C VAL A 184 12.22 12.56 2.25
N THR A 185 12.10 13.85 2.05
CA THR A 185 12.19 14.54 0.77
C THR A 185 13.60 15.12 0.62
N THR A 186 14.25 14.87 -0.53
CA THR A 186 15.62 15.34 -0.79
C THR A 186 15.80 15.76 -2.24
N PRO A 187 16.76 16.66 -2.54
CA PRO A 187 17.25 16.83 -3.89
C PRO A 187 17.90 15.53 -4.38
N PRO A 188 18.08 15.35 -5.71
CA PRO A 188 18.62 14.13 -6.26
C PRO A 188 20.10 13.92 -5.88
N ASP A 189 20.46 12.65 -5.74
CA ASP A 189 21.85 12.20 -5.65
C ASP A 189 22.12 11.16 -6.76
N PHE A 190 23.39 10.89 -7.05
CA PHE A 190 23.78 10.11 -8.22
C PHE A 190 24.98 9.21 -7.93
N ALA A 191 25.04 8.10 -8.64
CA ALA A 191 26.23 7.28 -8.68
C ALA A 191 27.43 8.07 -9.22
N LYS A 192 28.62 7.86 -8.64
CA LYS A 192 29.85 8.60 -8.97
C LYS A 192 30.23 8.49 -10.46
N GLU A 193 29.91 7.37 -11.08
CA GLU A 193 30.18 7.04 -12.48
C GLU A 193 29.48 7.98 -13.45
N THR A 194 28.34 8.55 -13.04
CA THR A 194 27.60 9.53 -13.86
C THR A 194 28.28 10.87 -13.96
N LYS A 195 29.27 11.16 -13.08
CA LYS A 195 29.94 12.46 -12.93
C LYS A 195 28.96 13.62 -12.66
N ARG A 196 27.71 13.32 -12.25
CA ARG A 196 26.71 14.34 -11.89
C ARG A 196 26.96 14.85 -10.48
N ALA A 197 26.64 16.11 -10.27
CA ALA A 197 26.71 16.73 -8.94
C ALA A 197 25.49 16.29 -8.10
N GLY A 198 25.69 15.32 -7.22
CA GLY A 198 24.67 14.83 -6.29
C GLY A 198 24.68 15.56 -4.94
N ASN A 199 23.73 15.20 -4.08
CA ASN A 199 23.54 15.76 -2.75
C ASN A 199 23.75 14.71 -1.65
N SER A 200 24.95 14.12 -1.61
CA SER A 200 25.33 12.97 -0.79
C SER A 200 25.24 13.21 0.72
N VAL A 201 24.97 14.42 1.18
CA VAL A 201 24.74 14.74 2.60
C VAL A 201 23.54 13.98 3.16
N TYR A 202 22.53 13.69 2.33
CA TYR A 202 21.33 12.99 2.76
C TYR A 202 21.51 11.48 2.96
N SER A 203 22.64 10.90 2.51
CA SER A 203 23.05 9.52 2.81
C SER A 203 21.97 8.47 2.61
N TRP A 204 21.40 8.41 1.41
CA TRP A 204 20.27 7.54 1.11
C TRP A 204 20.45 6.08 1.58
N GLY A 205 21.63 5.48 1.36
CA GLY A 205 21.91 4.11 1.80
C GLY A 205 21.90 3.94 3.31
N GLU A 206 22.43 4.92 4.05
CA GLU A 206 22.54 4.85 5.50
C GLU A 206 21.20 5.15 6.20
N ILE A 207 20.37 6.02 5.63
CA ILE A 207 19.02 6.31 6.18
C ILE A 207 17.95 5.32 5.69
N GLY A 208 18.17 4.62 4.58
CA GLY A 208 17.21 3.71 3.95
C GLY A 208 16.54 2.69 4.87
N PRO A 209 17.25 2.05 5.83
CA PRO A 209 16.65 1.15 6.82
C PRO A 209 15.65 1.83 7.78
N TYR A 210 15.78 3.13 7.98
CA TYR A 210 15.04 3.90 8.98
C TYR A 210 13.85 4.66 8.43
N ILE A 211 13.78 4.88 7.12
CA ILE A 211 12.69 5.61 6.46
C ILE A 211 11.73 4.65 5.76
N ASP A 212 10.49 5.09 5.58
CA ASP A 212 9.45 4.36 4.87
C ASP A 212 9.28 4.88 3.44
N ARG A 213 9.67 6.14 3.18
CA ARG A 213 9.65 6.78 1.86
C ARG A 213 10.84 7.70 1.67
N LEU A 214 11.45 7.61 0.50
CA LEU A 214 12.37 8.61 -0.05
C LEU A 214 11.67 9.30 -1.21
N ARG A 215 11.44 10.60 -1.12
CA ARG A 215 10.92 11.41 -2.22
C ARG A 215 12.06 12.21 -2.85
N ILE A 216 12.28 12.01 -4.14
CA ILE A 216 13.39 12.65 -4.85
C ILE A 216 12.85 13.85 -5.62
N MET A 217 13.28 15.06 -5.28
CA MET A 217 12.94 16.29 -6.01
C MET A 217 13.69 16.34 -7.35
N ALA A 218 13.29 15.48 -8.30
CA ALA A 218 13.92 15.34 -9.60
C ALA A 218 13.47 16.45 -10.58
N TYR A 219 13.58 17.69 -10.14
CA TYR A 219 13.25 18.91 -10.88
C TYR A 219 14.21 20.05 -10.52
N ASP A 220 13.99 21.24 -11.08
CA ASP A 220 14.87 22.42 -10.97
C ASP A 220 16.28 22.22 -11.53
N PHE A 221 16.39 21.37 -12.57
CA PHE A 221 17.64 21.16 -13.29
C PHE A 221 18.15 22.47 -13.93
N SER A 222 17.28 23.20 -14.66
CA SER A 222 17.60 24.47 -15.28
C SER A 222 17.03 25.61 -14.44
N THR A 223 17.90 26.28 -13.67
CA THR A 223 17.49 27.40 -12.81
C THR A 223 18.04 28.74 -13.25
N THR A 224 19.19 28.78 -13.94
CA THR A 224 19.90 30.03 -14.35
C THR A 224 19.74 30.33 -15.83
N THR A 225 19.71 29.29 -16.65
CA THR A 225 19.60 29.40 -18.11
C THR A 225 18.34 28.66 -18.60
N PRO A 226 17.73 29.10 -19.73
CA PRO A 226 16.58 28.41 -20.31
C PRO A 226 16.89 26.95 -20.62
N GLY A 227 16.04 26.06 -20.12
CA GLY A 227 16.21 24.61 -20.30
C GLY A 227 15.11 23.80 -19.60
N PRO A 228 15.15 22.47 -19.73
CA PRO A 228 14.16 21.58 -19.12
C PRO A 228 14.18 21.68 -17.59
N ILE A 229 13.03 21.43 -16.97
CA ILE A 229 12.87 21.50 -15.51
C ILE A 229 13.46 20.26 -14.84
N GLY A 230 13.29 19.08 -15.46
CA GLY A 230 13.88 17.81 -15.01
C GLY A 230 14.09 16.87 -16.20
N PRO A 231 15.20 16.94 -16.94
CA PRO A 231 15.45 16.10 -18.11
C PRO A 231 15.29 14.62 -17.77
N LEU A 232 14.56 13.84 -18.60
CA LEU A 232 14.21 12.45 -18.29
C LEU A 232 15.43 11.57 -17.95
N ALA A 233 16.54 11.68 -18.73
CA ALA A 233 17.74 10.91 -18.46
C ALA A 233 18.41 11.26 -17.12
N TRP A 234 18.41 12.54 -16.75
CA TRP A 234 18.91 13.00 -15.45
C TRP A 234 18.03 12.51 -14.30
N THR A 235 16.71 12.58 -14.47
CA THR A 235 15.73 12.04 -13.53
C THR A 235 15.91 10.53 -13.34
N GLU A 236 16.07 9.80 -14.45
CA GLU A 236 16.26 8.34 -14.42
C GLU A 236 17.58 7.93 -13.76
N ASP A 237 18.67 8.70 -13.94
CA ASP A 237 19.95 8.41 -13.28
C ASP A 237 19.85 8.54 -11.74
N ALA A 238 19.06 9.51 -11.24
CA ALA A 238 18.76 9.62 -9.81
C ALA A 238 17.97 8.40 -9.30
N VAL A 239 16.96 7.94 -10.05
CA VAL A 239 16.18 6.74 -9.73
C VAL A 239 17.06 5.50 -9.72
N LYS A 240 17.89 5.28 -10.74
CA LYS A 240 18.84 4.16 -10.80
C LYS A 240 19.72 4.11 -9.56
N TYR A 241 20.23 5.25 -9.13
CA TYR A 241 21.06 5.32 -7.92
C TYR A 241 20.23 4.99 -6.67
N ALA A 242 19.05 5.59 -6.52
CA ALA A 242 18.20 5.39 -5.34
C ALA A 242 17.83 3.91 -5.11
N VAL A 243 17.51 3.15 -6.16
CA VAL A 243 17.15 1.73 -6.05
C VAL A 243 18.34 0.82 -5.72
N THR A 244 19.57 1.32 -5.83
CA THR A 244 20.76 0.63 -5.28
C THR A 244 20.98 0.92 -3.80
N GLN A 245 20.37 1.98 -3.28
CA GLN A 245 20.57 2.44 -1.91
C GLN A 245 19.51 1.89 -0.94
N MET A 246 18.31 1.55 -1.44
CA MET A 246 17.20 1.04 -0.64
C MET A 246 16.20 0.26 -1.50
N PRO A 247 15.27 -0.50 -0.90
CA PRO A 247 14.18 -1.15 -1.64
C PRO A 247 13.41 -0.15 -2.52
N ALA A 248 13.23 -0.48 -3.79
CA ALA A 248 12.59 0.38 -4.77
C ALA A 248 11.18 0.83 -4.36
N SER A 249 10.45 -0.01 -3.62
CA SER A 249 9.12 0.30 -3.09
C SER A 249 9.08 1.48 -2.11
N LYS A 250 10.24 1.91 -1.57
CA LYS A 250 10.38 3.10 -0.73
C LYS A 250 10.67 4.38 -1.53
N VAL A 251 11.03 4.26 -2.81
CA VAL A 251 11.44 5.38 -3.65
C VAL A 251 10.23 5.99 -4.37
N PHE A 252 10.04 7.29 -4.23
CA PHE A 252 9.02 8.09 -4.90
C PHE A 252 9.67 9.15 -5.76
N LEU A 253 9.31 9.18 -7.04
CA LEU A 253 9.88 10.11 -8.00
C LEU A 253 9.12 11.44 -7.98
N GLY A 254 9.79 12.53 -7.64
CA GLY A 254 9.24 13.87 -7.71
C GLY A 254 8.98 14.31 -9.15
N ILE A 255 7.77 14.81 -9.43
CA ILE A 255 7.37 15.34 -10.73
C ILE A 255 6.88 16.78 -10.55
N PRO A 256 7.43 17.77 -11.30
CA PRO A 256 7.00 19.15 -11.20
C PRO A 256 5.67 19.36 -11.95
N GLY A 257 4.75 20.12 -11.34
CA GLY A 257 3.54 20.64 -12.00
C GLY A 257 3.73 22.04 -12.59
N TYR A 258 4.99 22.48 -12.75
CA TYR A 258 5.32 23.81 -13.22
C TYR A 258 6.48 23.79 -14.22
N GLY A 259 6.53 24.86 -15.02
CA GLY A 259 7.63 25.20 -15.88
C GLY A 259 8.21 26.56 -15.54
N ARG A 260 9.07 27.04 -16.40
CA ARG A 260 9.71 28.35 -16.27
C ARG A 260 9.69 29.09 -17.60
N ASP A 261 9.54 30.41 -17.51
CA ASP A 261 9.48 31.35 -18.61
C ASP A 261 10.63 32.35 -18.45
N TRP A 262 11.66 32.24 -19.28
CA TRP A 262 12.86 33.09 -19.22
C TRP A 262 12.85 34.17 -20.26
N VAL A 263 13.32 35.36 -19.91
CA VAL A 263 13.69 36.43 -20.85
C VAL A 263 15.04 36.08 -21.48
N THR A 264 15.08 35.88 -22.80
CA THR A 264 16.29 35.50 -23.53
C THR A 264 16.90 36.65 -24.32
N LYS A 265 16.11 37.66 -24.67
CA LYS A 265 16.52 38.87 -25.39
C LYS A 265 15.58 40.00 -25.02
N VAL A 266 16.13 41.24 -25.01
CA VAL A 266 15.35 42.46 -24.85
C VAL A 266 15.83 43.45 -25.92
N ASP A 267 14.88 43.94 -26.71
CA ASP A 267 15.08 44.96 -27.70
C ASP A 267 14.33 46.24 -27.27
N GLY A 268 14.99 47.41 -27.33
CA GLY A 268 14.43 48.71 -26.90
C GLY A 268 14.69 49.00 -25.42
N VAL A 269 14.05 50.06 -24.92
CA VAL A 269 14.21 50.52 -23.51
C VAL A 269 12.91 50.20 -22.77
N CYS A 270 13.03 49.31 -21.78
CA CYS A 270 11.88 48.93 -20.98
C CYS A 270 11.40 50.08 -20.07
N PRO A 271 10.07 50.28 -19.94
CA PRO A 271 9.52 51.19 -18.95
C PRO A 271 10.03 50.89 -17.53
N ALA A 272 10.18 51.92 -16.71
CA ALA A 272 10.70 51.78 -15.35
C ALA A 272 9.98 50.70 -14.51
N ALA A 273 8.65 50.58 -14.70
CA ALA A 273 7.85 49.56 -14.02
C ALA A 273 8.23 48.10 -14.36
N PHE A 274 8.90 47.88 -15.49
CA PHE A 274 9.31 46.55 -15.96
C PHE A 274 10.82 46.35 -15.98
N ALA A 275 11.61 47.41 -15.76
CA ALA A 275 13.06 47.40 -15.90
C ALA A 275 13.78 46.33 -15.07
N SER A 276 13.28 45.99 -13.88
CA SER A 276 13.84 44.93 -13.02
C SER A 276 13.39 43.52 -13.37
N SER A 277 12.21 43.36 -13.98
CA SER A 277 11.59 42.07 -14.28
C SER A 277 11.75 41.61 -15.73
N VAL A 278 12.11 42.55 -16.65
CA VAL A 278 12.29 42.29 -18.07
C VAL A 278 13.75 42.51 -18.45
N VAL A 279 14.62 41.73 -17.86
CA VAL A 279 16.06 41.70 -18.16
C VAL A 279 16.45 40.29 -18.61
N VAL A 280 17.49 40.17 -19.46
CA VAL A 280 17.98 38.86 -19.90
C VAL A 280 18.34 37.98 -18.69
N GLY A 281 17.82 36.77 -18.65
CA GLY A 281 17.99 35.86 -17.53
C GLY A 281 16.85 35.91 -16.47
N ALA A 282 16.04 36.97 -16.46
CA ALA A 282 14.87 37.03 -15.59
C ALA A 282 13.89 35.88 -15.94
N LYS A 283 13.27 35.30 -14.91
CA LYS A 283 12.38 34.15 -15.07
C LYS A 283 11.15 34.28 -14.21
N ALA A 284 10.07 33.65 -14.69
CA ALA A 284 8.83 33.45 -13.94
C ALA A 284 8.45 31.97 -13.93
N ALA A 285 7.76 31.52 -12.89
CA ALA A 285 7.13 30.21 -12.89
C ALA A 285 5.91 30.22 -13.81
N VAL A 286 5.70 29.11 -14.52
CA VAL A 286 4.52 28.86 -15.35
C VAL A 286 3.88 27.57 -14.85
N VAL A 287 2.68 27.65 -14.28
CA VAL A 287 1.92 26.46 -13.86
C VAL A 287 1.56 25.64 -15.10
N MET A 288 1.75 24.33 -15.05
CA MET A 288 1.56 23.44 -16.19
C MET A 288 0.19 23.64 -16.89
N ARG A 289 -0.91 23.67 -16.11
CA ARG A 289 -2.27 23.85 -16.66
C ARG A 289 -2.48 25.17 -17.40
N GLU A 290 -1.63 26.20 -17.16
CA GLU A 290 -1.71 27.51 -17.80
C GLU A 290 -0.71 27.67 -18.96
N ALA A 291 0.21 26.73 -19.14
CA ALA A 291 1.27 26.85 -20.13
C ALA A 291 0.75 26.93 -21.58
N LEU A 292 -0.30 26.13 -21.89
CA LEU A 292 -0.94 26.14 -23.21
C LEU A 292 -1.69 27.47 -23.47
N ASN A 293 -2.36 28.01 -22.44
CA ASN A 293 -3.01 29.33 -22.54
C ASN A 293 -1.98 30.43 -22.79
N LEU A 294 -0.83 30.36 -22.09
CA LEU A 294 0.26 31.31 -22.32
C LEU A 294 0.75 31.25 -23.78
N ALA A 295 0.94 30.03 -24.31
CA ALA A 295 1.34 29.85 -25.70
C ALA A 295 0.30 30.43 -26.69
N THR A 296 -0.98 30.07 -26.52
CA THR A 296 -2.09 30.50 -27.37
C THR A 296 -2.24 32.04 -27.37
N ASN A 297 -2.20 32.65 -26.18
CA ASN A 297 -2.32 34.11 -26.01
C ASN A 297 -1.18 34.89 -26.71
N ASN A 298 -0.03 34.24 -26.88
CA ASN A 298 1.12 34.83 -27.55
C ASN A 298 1.37 34.24 -28.95
N LYS A 299 0.40 33.52 -29.52
CA LYS A 299 0.46 32.90 -30.87
C LYS A 299 1.67 32.00 -31.06
N ALA A 300 2.13 31.35 -29.98
CA ALA A 300 3.25 30.42 -30.00
C ALA A 300 2.73 28.97 -30.07
N VAL A 301 3.51 28.10 -30.71
CA VAL A 301 3.20 26.68 -30.83
C VAL A 301 4.18 25.88 -29.97
N PRO A 302 3.73 25.20 -28.92
CA PRO A 302 4.56 24.31 -28.12
C PRO A 302 5.05 23.12 -28.94
N THR A 303 6.31 22.72 -28.72
CA THR A 303 6.90 21.52 -29.30
C THR A 303 7.44 20.64 -28.19
N TYR A 304 7.13 19.34 -28.28
CA TYR A 304 7.64 18.35 -27.35
C TYR A 304 9.07 17.96 -27.70
N ASN A 305 9.98 18.09 -26.74
CA ASN A 305 11.36 17.64 -26.85
C ASN A 305 11.50 16.22 -26.28
N SER A 306 11.61 15.24 -27.17
CA SER A 306 11.68 13.80 -26.78
C SER A 306 12.95 13.45 -25.99
N THR A 307 14.07 14.17 -26.18
CA THR A 307 15.31 13.93 -25.44
C THR A 307 15.17 14.27 -23.97
N HIS A 308 14.46 15.36 -23.66
CA HIS A 308 14.26 15.80 -22.29
C HIS A 308 12.89 15.36 -21.72
N ALA A 309 11.99 14.89 -22.57
CA ALA A 309 10.60 14.58 -22.25
C ALA A 309 9.86 15.77 -21.61
N GLU A 310 9.99 16.95 -22.22
CA GLU A 310 9.30 18.19 -21.83
C GLU A 310 8.94 19.02 -23.04
N SER A 311 7.92 19.84 -22.90
CA SER A 311 7.49 20.78 -23.94
C SER A 311 8.12 22.15 -23.78
N THR A 312 8.29 22.84 -24.93
CA THR A 312 8.94 24.15 -24.99
C THR A 312 8.35 24.99 -26.11
N PHE A 313 8.34 26.30 -25.91
CA PHE A 313 8.02 27.28 -26.96
C PHE A 313 8.75 28.60 -26.73
N THR A 314 8.76 29.44 -27.76
CA THR A 314 9.33 30.79 -27.73
C THR A 314 8.26 31.78 -28.19
N TYR A 315 8.20 32.93 -27.54
CA TYR A 315 7.30 34.02 -27.93
C TYR A 315 7.94 35.38 -27.67
N THR A 316 7.35 36.42 -28.20
CA THR A 316 7.71 37.82 -27.95
C THR A 316 6.58 38.52 -27.20
N LYS A 317 6.98 39.42 -26.28
CA LYS A 317 6.01 40.27 -25.55
C LYS A 317 6.54 41.70 -25.48
N THR A 318 5.73 42.66 -25.91
CA THR A 318 6.03 44.07 -25.83
C THR A 318 5.50 44.66 -24.52
N TYR A 319 6.32 45.48 -23.91
CA TYR A 319 6.03 46.23 -22.70
C TYR A 319 6.14 47.71 -23.03
N MET A 320 5.05 48.45 -22.85
CA MET A 320 4.96 49.87 -23.16
C MET A 320 4.67 50.69 -21.92
N ASP A 321 5.19 51.89 -21.83
CA ASP A 321 4.81 52.85 -20.81
C ASP A 321 3.39 53.33 -21.09
N PRO A 322 2.47 53.30 -20.10
CA PRO A 322 1.09 53.67 -20.30
C PRO A 322 0.91 55.16 -20.62
N THR A 323 1.89 56.00 -20.26
CA THR A 323 1.83 57.47 -20.46
C THR A 323 2.69 57.94 -21.61
N ASN A 324 3.68 57.13 -22.07
CA ASN A 324 4.59 57.49 -23.15
C ASN A 324 4.90 56.25 -24.02
N SER A 325 4.17 56.04 -25.09
CA SER A 325 4.32 54.91 -26.00
C SER A 325 5.70 54.84 -26.70
N ALA A 326 6.48 55.92 -26.69
CA ALA A 326 7.85 55.91 -27.21
C ALA A 326 8.80 55.14 -26.30
N ILE A 327 8.46 54.95 -25.02
CA ILE A 327 9.20 54.10 -24.08
C ILE A 327 8.61 52.69 -24.14
N ALA A 328 9.26 51.84 -24.92
CA ALA A 328 8.82 50.46 -25.10
C ALA A 328 10.01 49.53 -25.29
N CYS A 329 9.85 48.28 -24.80
CA CYS A 329 10.75 47.20 -25.12
C CYS A 329 10.00 45.94 -25.54
N THR A 330 10.64 45.12 -26.36
CA THR A 330 10.13 43.81 -26.75
C THR A 330 11.08 42.73 -26.18
N ALA A 331 10.55 41.87 -25.32
CA ALA A 331 11.29 40.73 -24.80
C ALA A 331 10.98 39.48 -25.63
N THR A 332 12.02 38.77 -26.03
CA THR A 332 11.93 37.37 -26.48
C THR A 332 11.99 36.47 -25.25
N ARG A 333 11.03 35.55 -25.15
CA ARG A 333 10.88 34.68 -23.98
C ARG A 333 10.88 33.22 -24.41
N LYS A 334 11.55 32.37 -23.61
CA LYS A 334 11.63 30.92 -23.81
C LYS A 334 10.99 30.20 -22.64
N VAL A 335 10.02 29.36 -22.94
CA VAL A 335 9.30 28.55 -21.94
C VAL A 335 9.71 27.09 -22.06
N TRP A 336 9.95 26.44 -20.91
CA TRP A 336 10.02 25.00 -20.76
C TRP A 336 9.02 24.59 -19.68
N PHE A 337 8.26 23.52 -19.95
CA PHE A 337 7.23 23.03 -19.02
C PHE A 337 6.95 21.55 -19.23
N PRO A 338 6.58 20.80 -18.16
CA PRO A 338 6.04 19.46 -18.31
C PRO A 338 4.61 19.51 -18.88
N ASP A 339 4.28 18.51 -19.69
CA ASP A 339 2.93 18.24 -20.20
C ASP A 339 2.49 16.81 -19.83
N GLU A 340 1.36 16.32 -20.35
CA GLU A 340 0.85 14.98 -20.12
C GLU A 340 1.83 13.89 -20.58
N LYS A 341 2.59 14.13 -21.67
CA LYS A 341 3.65 13.21 -22.13
C LYS A 341 4.83 13.17 -21.17
N SER A 342 5.14 14.31 -20.57
CA SER A 342 6.16 14.44 -19.52
C SER A 342 5.80 13.64 -18.28
N TYR A 343 4.54 13.72 -17.85
CA TYR A 343 4.01 12.94 -16.74
C TYR A 343 4.03 11.44 -17.04
N ALA A 344 3.57 11.04 -18.24
CA ALA A 344 3.62 9.65 -18.69
C ALA A 344 5.06 9.09 -18.68
N ALA A 345 6.02 9.83 -19.26
CA ALA A 345 7.41 9.39 -19.36
C ALA A 345 8.03 9.13 -17.97
N ARG A 346 7.76 10.02 -16.99
CA ARG A 346 8.27 9.87 -15.62
C ARG A 346 7.52 8.80 -14.84
N THR A 347 6.21 8.69 -15.01
CA THR A 347 5.40 7.65 -14.35
C THR A 347 5.77 6.25 -14.84
N ASN A 348 6.17 6.09 -16.10
CA ASN A 348 6.67 4.80 -16.62
C ASN A 348 7.91 4.30 -15.88
N LEU A 349 8.71 5.19 -15.26
CA LEU A 349 9.83 4.77 -14.41
C LEU A 349 9.36 4.01 -13.15
N VAL A 350 8.11 4.24 -12.70
CA VAL A 350 7.54 3.48 -11.58
C VAL A 350 7.45 2.00 -11.92
N GLY A 351 6.90 1.65 -13.07
CA GLY A 351 6.84 0.25 -13.54
C GLY A 351 8.24 -0.30 -13.84
N LYS A 352 9.08 0.46 -14.56
CA LYS A 352 10.42 0.05 -14.97
C LYS A 352 11.33 -0.32 -13.80
N TYR A 353 11.25 0.43 -12.70
CA TYR A 353 12.10 0.24 -11.52
C TYR A 353 11.34 -0.28 -10.29
N ARG A 354 10.05 -0.60 -10.41
CA ARG A 354 9.17 -1.07 -9.32
C ARG A 354 9.13 -0.11 -8.13
N LEU A 355 9.07 1.20 -8.42
CA LEU A 355 9.08 2.23 -7.39
C LEU A 355 7.80 2.23 -6.55
N GLY A 356 7.86 2.85 -5.36
CA GLY A 356 6.69 3.11 -4.52
C GLY A 356 5.65 4.00 -5.20
N GLY A 357 6.09 4.91 -6.08
CA GLY A 357 5.21 5.80 -6.82
C GLY A 357 5.87 7.08 -7.31
N ILE A 358 5.04 8.05 -7.63
CA ILE A 358 5.42 9.43 -7.96
C ILE A 358 4.99 10.38 -6.84
N ALA A 359 5.66 11.53 -6.71
CA ALA A 359 5.30 12.61 -5.80
C ALA A 359 5.18 13.93 -6.57
N VAL A 360 3.97 14.47 -6.72
CA VAL A 360 3.75 15.68 -7.53
C VAL A 360 3.95 16.96 -6.72
N TRP A 361 4.74 17.88 -7.25
CA TRP A 361 4.91 19.23 -6.72
C TRP A 361 4.17 20.24 -7.61
N THR A 362 3.01 20.73 -7.25
CA THR A 362 2.08 20.33 -6.17
C THR A 362 0.75 19.91 -6.80
N PHE A 363 -0.10 19.21 -6.05
CA PHE A 363 -1.47 18.95 -6.52
C PHE A 363 -2.13 20.25 -7.02
N GLY A 364 -2.87 20.16 -8.13
CA GLY A 364 -3.60 21.25 -8.76
C GLY A 364 -2.76 22.15 -9.66
N MET A 365 -1.46 21.91 -9.84
CA MET A 365 -0.64 22.57 -10.87
C MET A 365 -0.73 21.85 -12.22
N GLU A 366 -0.93 20.55 -12.22
CA GLU A 366 -1.12 19.71 -13.40
C GLU A 366 -2.48 19.92 -14.06
N ASN A 367 -2.63 19.47 -15.28
CA ASN A 367 -3.90 19.43 -15.99
C ASN A 367 -4.55 18.03 -15.90
N ALA A 368 -5.82 17.92 -16.29
CA ALA A 368 -6.57 16.65 -16.25
C ALA A 368 -5.95 15.56 -17.14
N ALA A 369 -5.35 15.94 -18.28
CA ALA A 369 -4.70 15.00 -19.19
C ALA A 369 -3.49 14.33 -18.57
N ALA A 370 -2.72 15.05 -17.72
CA ALA A 370 -1.61 14.48 -16.97
C ALA A 370 -2.07 13.41 -15.97
N MET A 371 -3.15 13.67 -15.23
CA MET A 371 -3.69 12.67 -14.29
C MET A 371 -4.30 11.47 -15.03
N SER A 372 -4.91 11.68 -16.19
CA SER A 372 -5.36 10.58 -17.06
C SER A 372 -4.19 9.72 -17.52
N ALA A 373 -3.07 10.31 -17.94
CA ALA A 373 -1.87 9.58 -18.34
C ALA A 373 -1.27 8.78 -17.17
N VAL A 374 -1.23 9.34 -15.96
CA VAL A 374 -0.82 8.63 -14.75
C VAL A 374 -1.75 7.45 -14.48
N ARG A 375 -3.07 7.61 -14.62
CA ARG A 375 -4.07 6.56 -14.39
C ARG A 375 -3.93 5.40 -15.36
N GLU A 376 -3.73 5.66 -16.65
CA GLU A 376 -3.52 4.60 -17.64
C GLU A 376 -2.25 3.78 -17.34
N ILE A 377 -1.18 4.42 -16.93
CA ILE A 377 0.03 3.71 -16.51
C ILE A 377 -0.22 2.93 -15.21
N ALA A 378 -0.92 3.52 -14.24
CA ALA A 378 -1.26 2.87 -12.99
C ALA A 378 -2.11 1.60 -13.20
N LYS A 379 -3.02 1.61 -14.19
CA LYS A 379 -3.78 0.44 -14.64
C LYS A 379 -2.86 -0.60 -15.30
N SER A 380 -1.97 -0.19 -16.19
CA SER A 380 -1.08 -1.11 -16.91
C SER A 380 -0.07 -1.84 -16.01
N ILE A 381 0.23 -1.28 -14.84
CA ILE A 381 1.09 -1.89 -13.80
C ILE A 381 0.30 -2.33 -12.57
N ALA A 382 -1.04 -2.40 -12.67
CA ALA A 382 -1.88 -2.87 -11.58
C ALA A 382 -1.53 -4.32 -11.24
N PRO A 383 -1.44 -4.67 -9.94
CA PRO A 383 -1.19 -6.05 -9.58
C PRO A 383 -2.44 -6.89 -9.85
N ASP A 384 -2.22 -8.10 -10.34
CA ASP A 384 -3.30 -9.05 -10.54
C ASP A 384 -3.95 -9.44 -9.21
N GLN A 385 -5.26 -9.58 -9.21
CA GLN A 385 -5.99 -10.21 -8.12
C GLN A 385 -5.77 -11.72 -8.17
N VAL A 386 -5.59 -12.33 -7.00
CA VAL A 386 -5.46 -13.77 -6.89
C VAL A 386 -6.65 -14.33 -6.09
N ILE A 387 -7.39 -15.23 -6.71
CA ILE A 387 -8.55 -15.89 -6.10
C ILE A 387 -8.14 -17.29 -5.67
N GLY A 388 -8.10 -17.54 -4.37
CA GLY A 388 -7.81 -18.85 -3.81
C GLY A 388 -9.11 -19.58 -3.44
N THR A 389 -9.17 -20.86 -3.71
CA THR A 389 -10.29 -21.75 -3.35
C THR A 389 -9.76 -23.00 -2.69
N ILE A 390 -10.21 -23.30 -1.46
CA ILE A 390 -9.90 -24.57 -0.79
C ILE A 390 -10.73 -25.67 -1.45
N SER A 391 -10.05 -26.65 -2.06
CA SER A 391 -10.66 -27.78 -2.77
C SER A 391 -10.80 -29.05 -1.92
N THR A 392 -10.34 -29.03 -0.67
CA THR A 392 -10.48 -30.16 0.25
C THR A 392 -11.95 -30.36 0.63
N ASP A 393 -12.48 -31.54 0.36
CA ASP A 393 -13.89 -31.86 0.59
C ASP A 393 -14.19 -32.37 2.02
N PHE A 394 -13.18 -32.55 2.85
CA PHE A 394 -13.37 -33.07 4.21
C PHE A 394 -13.93 -31.98 5.14
N ALA A 395 -15.20 -32.10 5.47
CA ALA A 395 -15.81 -31.34 6.57
C ALA A 395 -15.42 -31.93 7.94
N GLU A 396 -15.07 -33.23 7.96
CA GLU A 396 -14.78 -34.01 9.15
C GLU A 396 -13.61 -34.98 8.96
N ILE A 397 -12.74 -35.09 9.93
CA ILE A 397 -11.54 -35.96 9.93
C ILE A 397 -11.40 -36.67 11.28
N SER A 398 -10.74 -37.83 11.31
CA SER A 398 -10.40 -38.51 12.55
C SER A 398 -9.19 -37.91 13.23
N TYR A 399 -9.17 -37.83 14.55
CA TYR A 399 -8.03 -37.37 15.32
C TYR A 399 -6.76 -38.15 14.98
N GLY A 400 -5.67 -37.41 14.75
CA GLY A 400 -4.36 -37.97 14.45
C GLY A 400 -4.19 -38.50 13.04
N SER A 401 -5.23 -38.42 12.19
CA SER A 401 -5.10 -38.77 10.78
C SER A 401 -4.38 -37.68 10.01
N THR A 402 -3.49 -38.09 9.09
CA THR A 402 -2.92 -37.19 8.08
C THR A 402 -3.91 -37.08 6.91
N PHE A 403 -4.19 -35.88 6.47
CA PHE A 403 -4.98 -35.64 5.26
C PHE A 403 -4.36 -34.53 4.42
N ASN A 404 -4.66 -34.53 3.14
CA ASN A 404 -4.15 -33.51 2.24
C ASN A 404 -5.08 -32.31 2.22
N LEU A 405 -4.56 -31.17 2.67
CA LEU A 405 -5.24 -29.88 2.52
C LEU A 405 -4.86 -29.29 1.17
N ALA A 406 -5.83 -29.21 0.26
CA ALA A 406 -5.63 -28.81 -1.11
C ALA A 406 -6.39 -27.51 -1.43
N ALA A 407 -5.80 -26.71 -2.32
CA ALA A 407 -6.39 -25.48 -2.83
C ALA A 407 -5.93 -25.19 -4.25
N THR A 408 -6.67 -24.32 -4.94
CA THR A 408 -6.29 -23.78 -6.23
C THR A 408 -6.27 -22.27 -6.20
N PHE A 409 -5.34 -21.66 -6.93
CA PHE A 409 -5.21 -20.22 -7.05
C PHE A 409 -5.27 -19.83 -8.54
N LYS A 410 -6.15 -18.88 -8.86
CA LYS A 410 -6.43 -18.42 -10.22
C LYS A 410 -6.56 -16.90 -10.26
N LEU A 411 -6.32 -16.32 -11.43
CA LEU A 411 -6.72 -14.95 -11.74
C LEU A 411 -8.25 -14.87 -11.95
N PRO A 412 -8.85 -13.67 -11.98
CA PRO A 412 -10.28 -13.48 -12.24
C PRO A 412 -10.75 -14.09 -13.57
N ASP A 413 -9.89 -14.13 -14.59
CA ASP A 413 -10.14 -14.77 -15.89
C ASP A 413 -10.01 -16.30 -15.87
N LYS A 414 -9.81 -16.89 -14.68
CA LYS A 414 -9.59 -18.33 -14.44
C LYS A 414 -8.22 -18.87 -14.84
N THR A 415 -7.29 -18.02 -15.28
CA THR A 415 -5.91 -18.44 -15.56
C THR A 415 -5.23 -18.96 -14.28
N PRO A 416 -4.63 -20.17 -14.28
CA PRO A 416 -3.92 -20.71 -13.13
C PRO A 416 -2.72 -19.85 -12.72
N VAL A 417 -2.44 -19.74 -11.43
CA VAL A 417 -1.28 -19.01 -10.91
C VAL A 417 -0.25 -19.98 -10.36
N ALA A 418 0.77 -20.27 -11.18
CA ALA A 418 1.89 -21.12 -10.81
C ALA A 418 2.96 -20.37 -9.99
N GLY A 419 3.73 -21.11 -9.17
CA GLY A 419 4.89 -20.57 -8.44
C GLY A 419 4.53 -19.60 -7.31
N LEU A 420 3.30 -19.62 -6.81
CA LEU A 420 2.80 -18.75 -5.76
C LEU A 420 3.14 -19.35 -4.39
N ASN A 421 3.83 -18.58 -3.55
CA ASN A 421 4.05 -18.95 -2.15
C ASN A 421 2.74 -18.85 -1.39
N VAL A 422 2.32 -19.94 -0.76
CA VAL A 422 1.07 -20.04 -0.03
C VAL A 422 1.34 -20.52 1.40
N ARG A 423 0.79 -19.81 2.36
CA ARG A 423 0.77 -20.18 3.77
C ARG A 423 -0.61 -20.69 4.15
N PHE A 424 -0.65 -21.87 4.76
CA PHE A 424 -1.85 -22.47 5.35
C PHE A 424 -1.96 -21.97 6.78
N GLU A 425 -3.04 -21.33 7.12
CA GLU A 425 -3.29 -20.78 8.44
C GLU A 425 -4.47 -21.47 9.12
N ILE A 426 -4.32 -21.72 10.42
CA ILE A 426 -5.31 -22.38 11.26
C ILE A 426 -5.64 -21.52 12.47
N LYS A 427 -6.92 -21.50 12.84
CA LYS A 427 -7.44 -20.90 14.06
C LYS A 427 -8.35 -21.89 14.77
N ASN A 428 -7.96 -22.36 15.94
CA ASN A 428 -8.80 -23.25 16.75
C ASN A 428 -9.98 -22.48 17.36
N SER A 429 -11.00 -23.18 17.81
CA SER A 429 -12.25 -22.56 18.29
C SER A 429 -12.06 -21.54 19.44
N ASN A 430 -10.98 -21.65 20.22
CA ASN A 430 -10.68 -20.73 21.34
C ASN A 430 -9.54 -19.76 21.04
N ASP A 431 -8.98 -19.78 19.84
CA ASP A 431 -7.86 -18.90 19.47
C ASP A 431 -8.41 -17.55 18.98
N SER A 432 -7.80 -16.44 19.40
CA SER A 432 -8.08 -15.11 18.83
C SER A 432 -7.33 -14.88 17.51
N ASN A 433 -6.17 -15.51 17.35
CA ASN A 433 -5.23 -15.25 16.24
C ASN A 433 -5.06 -16.46 15.32
N TRP A 434 -4.78 -16.19 14.07
CA TRP A 434 -4.35 -17.18 13.10
C TRP A 434 -2.87 -17.57 13.36
N ARG A 435 -2.54 -18.84 13.19
CA ARG A 435 -1.17 -19.37 13.25
C ARG A 435 -0.85 -20.16 11.99
N SER A 436 0.40 -20.17 11.57
CA SER A 436 0.84 -20.97 10.43
C SER A 436 0.72 -22.47 10.77
N LEU A 437 0.14 -23.24 9.84
CA LEU A 437 0.01 -24.69 9.90
C LEU A 437 1.02 -25.37 8.98
N ALA A 438 1.13 -24.86 7.74
CA ALA A 438 2.01 -25.37 6.71
C ALA A 438 2.26 -24.27 5.67
N ALA A 439 3.18 -24.50 4.74
CA ALA A 439 3.42 -23.65 3.59
C ALA A 439 3.84 -24.51 2.38
N GLY A 440 3.70 -23.93 1.19
CA GLY A 440 4.10 -24.57 -0.04
C GLY A 440 4.00 -23.62 -1.24
N ILE A 441 4.23 -24.15 -2.43
CA ILE A 441 4.23 -23.38 -3.68
C ILE A 441 3.22 -24.03 -4.65
N THR A 442 2.43 -23.22 -5.37
CA THR A 442 1.49 -23.72 -6.36
C THR A 442 2.22 -24.30 -7.57
N ASP A 443 1.69 -25.39 -8.13
CA ASP A 443 2.18 -26.03 -9.35
C ASP A 443 1.76 -25.27 -10.63
N ALA A 444 2.06 -25.83 -11.80
CA ALA A 444 1.73 -25.25 -13.09
C ALA A 444 0.21 -25.08 -13.33
N THR A 445 -0.63 -25.80 -12.61
CA THR A 445 -2.10 -25.71 -12.68
C THR A 445 -2.68 -24.75 -11.66
N GLY A 446 -1.82 -24.06 -10.88
CA GLY A 446 -2.24 -23.21 -9.76
C GLY A 446 -2.71 -23.99 -8.52
N ALA A 447 -2.49 -25.31 -8.50
CA ALA A 447 -2.87 -26.17 -7.40
C ALA A 447 -1.75 -26.29 -6.37
N ILE A 448 -2.15 -26.50 -5.12
CA ILE A 448 -1.27 -26.84 -4.01
C ILE A 448 -1.96 -27.89 -3.12
N SER A 449 -1.19 -28.86 -2.65
CA SER A 449 -1.67 -29.87 -1.72
C SER A 449 -0.58 -30.18 -0.70
N VAL A 450 -0.91 -30.07 0.58
CA VAL A 450 0.05 -30.27 1.69
C VAL A 450 -0.55 -31.23 2.70
N PRO A 451 0.17 -32.29 3.12
CA PRO A 451 -0.26 -33.17 4.20
C PRO A 451 -0.23 -32.44 5.54
N VAL A 452 -1.34 -32.48 6.27
CA VAL A 452 -1.47 -31.84 7.59
C VAL A 452 -2.15 -32.76 8.58
N ILE A 453 -1.93 -32.52 9.87
CA ILE A 453 -2.63 -33.14 10.99
C ILE A 453 -3.32 -32.05 11.80
N ILE A 454 -4.64 -32.17 12.00
CA ILE A 454 -5.43 -31.23 12.80
C ILE A 454 -5.99 -31.99 14.00
N GLY A 455 -5.70 -31.47 15.20
CA GLY A 455 -6.02 -32.15 16.45
C GLY A 455 -7.38 -31.77 17.04
N GLN A 456 -8.03 -30.72 16.59
CA GLN A 456 -9.34 -30.28 17.11
C GLN A 456 -10.09 -29.47 16.05
N LYS A 457 -11.38 -29.23 16.29
CA LYS A 457 -12.21 -28.39 15.42
C LYS A 457 -11.59 -27.02 15.22
N SER A 458 -11.42 -26.61 13.97
CA SER A 458 -10.66 -25.44 13.59
C SER A 458 -11.20 -24.77 12.33
N LEU A 459 -10.90 -23.48 12.17
CA LEU A 459 -11.04 -22.77 10.91
C LEU A 459 -9.69 -22.80 10.18
N ILE A 460 -9.76 -22.92 8.87
CA ILE A 460 -8.59 -22.90 7.97
C ILE A 460 -8.80 -21.83 6.91
N ARG A 461 -7.75 -21.12 6.59
CA ARG A 461 -7.63 -20.26 5.41
C ARG A 461 -6.25 -20.39 4.81
N LEU A 462 -6.12 -20.04 3.54
CA LEU A 462 -4.85 -19.97 2.86
C LEU A 462 -4.57 -18.52 2.48
N VAL A 463 -3.33 -18.11 2.65
CA VAL A 463 -2.85 -16.77 2.35
C VAL A 463 -1.72 -16.91 1.33
N SER A 464 -1.91 -16.34 0.15
CA SER A 464 -0.83 -16.20 -0.83
C SER A 464 -0.09 -14.89 -0.60
N GLU A 465 1.24 -14.92 -0.66
CA GLU A 465 2.03 -13.71 -0.50
C GLU A 465 1.83 -12.76 -1.67
N GLY A 466 1.70 -11.46 -1.35
CA GLY A 466 1.68 -10.39 -2.34
C GLY A 466 3.07 -10.17 -2.95
N SER A 467 3.10 -9.74 -4.22
CA SER A 467 4.30 -9.36 -4.95
C SER A 467 4.08 -8.03 -5.69
N TRP A 468 5.06 -7.62 -6.47
CA TRP A 468 4.84 -6.49 -7.38
C TRP A 468 3.74 -6.81 -8.41
N GLU A 469 3.70 -8.02 -8.91
CA GLU A 469 2.78 -8.46 -9.96
C GLU A 469 1.40 -8.86 -9.43
N ARG A 470 1.28 -9.17 -8.12
CA ARG A 470 0.06 -9.75 -7.54
C ARG A 470 -0.23 -9.19 -6.17
N ILE A 471 -1.49 -8.96 -5.87
CA ILE A 471 -1.93 -8.64 -4.50
C ILE A 471 -1.97 -9.92 -3.66
N GLU A 472 -1.86 -9.76 -2.34
CA GLU A 472 -2.09 -10.85 -1.41
C GLU A 472 -3.49 -11.43 -1.62
N GLY A 473 -3.58 -12.75 -1.75
CA GLY A 473 -4.84 -13.47 -1.86
C GLY A 473 -5.16 -14.22 -0.58
N ILE A 474 -6.40 -14.09 -0.10
CA ILE A 474 -6.89 -14.83 1.07
C ILE A 474 -8.11 -15.64 0.64
N THR A 475 -8.11 -16.96 0.91
CA THR A 475 -9.27 -17.80 0.64
C THR A 475 -10.40 -17.51 1.63
N ALA A 476 -11.63 -17.90 1.28
CA ALA A 476 -12.69 -18.04 2.26
C ALA A 476 -12.27 -19.03 3.37
N GLU A 477 -12.74 -18.79 4.59
CA GLU A 477 -12.50 -19.67 5.73
C GLU A 477 -13.30 -20.98 5.55
N LYS A 478 -12.67 -22.11 5.86
CA LYS A 478 -13.31 -23.42 5.87
C LYS A 478 -13.22 -24.02 7.27
N SER A 479 -14.34 -24.48 7.81
CA SER A 479 -14.37 -25.21 9.07
C SER A 479 -14.01 -26.67 8.85
N ILE A 480 -13.13 -27.21 9.68
CA ILE A 480 -12.82 -28.64 9.75
C ILE A 480 -13.16 -29.12 11.14
N SER A 481 -13.99 -30.16 11.20
CA SER A 481 -14.36 -30.84 12.42
C SER A 481 -13.47 -32.07 12.65
N VAL A 482 -13.20 -32.40 13.90
CA VAL A 482 -12.35 -33.54 14.27
C VAL A 482 -13.15 -34.49 15.13
N VAL A 483 -13.22 -35.75 14.73
CA VAL A 483 -13.78 -36.85 15.51
C VAL A 483 -12.72 -37.30 16.51
N PRO A 484 -12.95 -37.21 17.80
CA PRO A 484 -11.98 -37.65 18.80
C PRO A 484 -11.70 -39.16 18.72
N LYS A 485 -10.44 -39.52 19.06
CA LYS A 485 -10.07 -40.93 19.23
C LYS A 485 -10.33 -41.35 20.67
N VAL A 486 -11.04 -42.46 20.85
CA VAL A 486 -11.26 -43.09 22.16
C VAL A 486 -10.19 -44.12 22.39
N ILE A 487 -9.58 -44.08 23.56
CA ILE A 487 -8.67 -45.13 24.09
C ILE A 487 -9.43 -45.78 25.24
N LEU A 488 -9.82 -47.06 25.07
CA LEU A 488 -10.63 -47.78 26.01
C LEU A 488 -10.11 -49.23 26.19
N PRO A 489 -9.30 -49.50 27.23
CA PRO A 489 -8.89 -50.86 27.54
C PRO A 489 -10.02 -51.62 28.24
N LEU A 490 -10.70 -52.52 27.50
CA LEU A 490 -11.72 -53.42 28.07
C LEU A 490 -11.13 -54.81 28.29
N PRO A 491 -11.56 -55.51 29.36
CA PRO A 491 -11.21 -56.92 29.54
C PRO A 491 -11.89 -57.77 28.47
N THR A 492 -11.26 -58.84 28.02
CA THR A 492 -11.82 -59.77 27.04
C THR A 492 -12.91 -60.67 27.62
N SER A 493 -12.91 -60.88 28.97
CA SER A 493 -13.99 -61.59 29.67
C SER A 493 -14.21 -61.06 31.08
N ILE A 494 -15.47 -61.15 31.54
CA ILE A 494 -15.92 -60.72 32.88
C ILE A 494 -16.96 -61.69 33.41
N LYS A 495 -17.15 -61.71 34.75
CA LYS A 495 -18.17 -62.58 35.40
C LYS A 495 -19.52 -61.88 35.45
N VAL A 496 -20.58 -62.67 35.26
CA VAL A 496 -21.97 -62.22 35.47
C VAL A 496 -22.14 -61.65 36.88
N GLY A 497 -22.78 -60.50 37.01
CA GLY A 497 -23.08 -59.83 38.27
C GLY A 497 -21.88 -59.15 38.95
N ALA A 498 -20.68 -59.31 38.45
CA ALA A 498 -19.51 -58.60 38.97
C ALA A 498 -19.40 -57.18 38.37
N THR A 499 -19.04 -56.20 39.20
CA THR A 499 -18.81 -54.82 38.77
C THR A 499 -17.34 -54.62 38.37
N TYR A 500 -17.12 -54.13 37.16
CA TYR A 500 -15.83 -53.86 36.60
C TYR A 500 -15.62 -52.36 36.38
N PRO A 501 -14.68 -51.71 37.07
CA PRO A 501 -14.31 -50.35 36.80
C PRO A 501 -13.57 -50.27 35.46
N ILE A 502 -13.96 -49.32 34.62
CA ILE A 502 -13.35 -49.06 33.31
C ILE A 502 -12.88 -47.63 33.29
N SER A 503 -11.64 -47.43 32.92
CA SER A 503 -11.04 -46.08 32.71
C SER A 503 -10.65 -45.94 31.26
N GLY A 504 -11.05 -44.85 30.66
CA GLY A 504 -10.72 -44.51 29.27
C GLY A 504 -10.26 -43.06 29.13
N GLN A 505 -9.80 -42.76 27.95
CA GLN A 505 -9.32 -41.42 27.59
C GLN A 505 -9.76 -41.03 26.18
N ILE A 506 -10.02 -39.76 25.99
CA ILE A 506 -10.31 -39.16 24.67
C ILE A 506 -9.12 -38.30 24.23
N MET A 507 -8.75 -38.44 22.97
CA MET A 507 -7.78 -37.59 22.31
C MET A 507 -8.45 -36.73 21.23
N PRO A 508 -8.20 -35.39 21.18
CA PRO A 508 -7.32 -34.64 22.08
C PRO A 508 -7.89 -34.56 23.49
N ASN A 509 -7.00 -34.44 24.48
CA ASN A 509 -7.40 -34.25 25.87
C ASN A 509 -8.29 -33.00 25.98
N ALA A 510 -9.52 -33.15 26.37
CA ALA A 510 -10.45 -32.05 26.52
C ALA A 510 -11.46 -32.32 27.64
N GLN A 511 -11.67 -31.32 28.50
CA GLN A 511 -12.65 -31.35 29.56
C GLN A 511 -14.08 -31.16 29.02
N GLY A 512 -15.03 -31.86 29.62
CA GLY A 512 -16.49 -31.62 29.40
C GLY A 512 -17.04 -32.24 28.12
N ILE A 513 -16.29 -33.13 27.44
CA ILE A 513 -16.84 -33.88 26.32
C ILE A 513 -17.85 -34.89 26.85
N LYS A 514 -19.08 -34.83 26.35
CA LYS A 514 -20.14 -35.73 26.71
C LYS A 514 -20.04 -37.06 25.98
N LEU A 515 -20.14 -38.14 26.72
CA LEU A 515 -19.99 -39.50 26.26
C LEU A 515 -21.18 -40.36 26.73
N SER A 516 -21.56 -41.35 25.92
CA SER A 516 -22.47 -42.38 26.32
C SER A 516 -21.84 -43.75 26.11
N VAL A 517 -21.97 -44.65 27.10
CA VAL A 517 -21.58 -46.05 26.96
C VAL A 517 -22.74 -46.83 26.44
N LEU A 518 -22.51 -47.51 25.34
CA LEU A 518 -23.52 -48.41 24.74
C LEU A 518 -23.10 -49.85 25.00
N GLN A 519 -24.06 -50.69 25.45
CA GLN A 519 -23.97 -52.16 25.48
C GLN A 519 -25.00 -52.70 24.50
N ASP A 520 -24.58 -53.49 23.52
CA ASP A 520 -25.43 -54.06 22.48
C ASP A 520 -26.32 -52.99 21.80
N GLY A 521 -25.71 -51.81 21.56
CA GLY A 521 -26.39 -50.68 20.94
C GLY A 521 -27.30 -49.85 21.86
N LYS A 522 -27.47 -50.23 23.13
CA LYS A 522 -28.33 -49.50 24.09
C LYS A 522 -27.45 -48.73 25.09
N SER A 523 -27.80 -47.48 25.37
CA SER A 523 -27.07 -46.67 26.37
C SER A 523 -27.28 -47.25 27.78
N ILE A 524 -26.16 -47.48 28.47
CA ILE A 524 -26.11 -47.95 29.86
C ILE A 524 -25.57 -46.87 30.83
N GLY A 525 -25.11 -45.72 30.32
CA GLY A 525 -24.66 -44.60 31.13
C GLY A 525 -24.10 -43.47 30.29
N SER A 526 -24.07 -42.27 30.87
CA SER A 526 -23.48 -41.04 30.26
C SER A 526 -22.49 -40.42 31.22
N PHE A 527 -21.40 -39.83 30.66
CA PHE A 527 -20.28 -39.29 31.40
C PHE A 527 -19.78 -38.03 30.74
N THR A 528 -18.93 -37.30 31.46
CA THR A 528 -18.13 -36.18 30.90
C THR A 528 -16.67 -36.40 31.20
N THR A 529 -15.79 -35.99 30.27
CA THR A 529 -14.34 -36.07 30.47
C THR A 529 -13.86 -35.03 31.46
N ASP A 530 -12.80 -35.37 32.20
CA ASP A 530 -12.05 -34.47 33.07
C ASP A 530 -11.08 -33.55 32.26
N THR A 531 -10.27 -32.77 32.97
CA THR A 531 -9.27 -31.86 32.37
C THR A 531 -8.24 -32.53 31.48
N ASN A 532 -7.98 -33.84 31.72
CA ASN A 532 -7.04 -34.64 30.96
C ASN A 532 -7.71 -35.48 29.85
N GLY A 533 -9.00 -35.26 29.58
CA GLY A 533 -9.78 -36.06 28.63
C GLY A 533 -10.09 -37.47 29.15
N SER A 534 -9.88 -37.75 30.43
CA SER A 534 -10.16 -39.06 31.03
C SER A 534 -11.60 -39.18 31.46
N PHE A 535 -12.14 -40.40 31.41
CA PHE A 535 -13.46 -40.75 31.90
C PHE A 535 -13.43 -42.13 32.60
N ASN A 536 -14.32 -42.30 33.57
CA ASN A 536 -14.44 -43.55 34.34
C ASN A 536 -15.92 -43.98 34.38
N PHE A 537 -16.15 -45.25 34.22
CA PHE A 537 -17.45 -45.85 34.41
C PHE A 537 -17.31 -47.27 34.91
N ALA A 538 -18.39 -47.91 35.32
CA ALA A 538 -18.43 -49.31 35.72
C ALA A 538 -19.47 -50.08 34.91
N ILE A 539 -19.15 -51.30 34.53
CA ILE A 539 -20.08 -52.21 33.90
C ILE A 539 -20.38 -53.37 34.85
N THR A 540 -21.69 -53.73 34.95
CA THR A 540 -22.15 -54.85 35.73
C THR A 540 -23.07 -55.69 34.86
N PRO A 541 -22.54 -56.59 33.99
CA PRO A 541 -23.36 -57.36 33.07
C PRO A 541 -24.17 -58.40 33.85
N THR A 542 -25.45 -58.49 33.50
CA THR A 542 -26.45 -59.36 34.18
C THR A 542 -26.78 -60.62 33.40
N THR A 543 -26.39 -60.69 32.12
CA THR A 543 -26.67 -61.84 31.25
C THR A 543 -25.35 -62.43 30.72
N PRO A 544 -25.22 -63.79 30.73
CA PRO A 544 -24.07 -64.42 30.12
C PRO A 544 -24.15 -64.38 28.61
N GLY A 545 -22.99 -64.39 27.94
CA GLY A 545 -22.90 -64.38 26.49
C GLY A 545 -21.85 -63.41 25.98
N ILE A 546 -21.81 -63.18 24.68
CA ILE A 546 -20.97 -62.20 24.03
C ILE A 546 -21.72 -60.89 23.95
N HIS A 547 -21.16 -59.83 24.54
CA HIS A 547 -21.73 -58.48 24.51
C HIS A 547 -20.79 -57.54 23.80
N THR A 548 -21.34 -56.54 23.10
CA THR A 548 -20.55 -55.47 22.48
C THR A 548 -20.67 -54.19 23.30
N TYR A 549 -19.55 -53.50 23.44
CA TYR A 549 -19.48 -52.16 24.08
C TYR A 549 -18.96 -51.13 23.11
N GLN A 550 -19.48 -49.90 23.16
CA GLN A 550 -19.07 -48.80 22.36
C GLN A 550 -19.21 -47.49 23.15
N ILE A 551 -18.29 -46.55 22.95
CA ILE A 551 -18.42 -45.20 23.46
C ILE A 551 -18.94 -44.31 22.33
N ALA A 552 -20.11 -43.71 22.51
CA ALA A 552 -20.62 -42.66 21.64
C ALA A 552 -20.20 -41.29 22.18
N ILE A 553 -19.79 -40.41 21.30
CA ILE A 553 -19.30 -39.06 21.59
C ILE A 553 -20.33 -38.06 21.05
N GLU A 554 -20.83 -37.16 21.91
CA GLU A 554 -21.68 -36.06 21.45
C GLU A 554 -20.86 -34.95 20.78
N ALA A 555 -21.46 -34.31 19.75
CA ALA A 555 -20.85 -33.13 19.13
C ALA A 555 -20.74 -31.97 20.13
N GLY A 556 -19.62 -31.29 20.11
CA GLY A 556 -19.34 -30.15 20.97
C GLY A 556 -18.65 -28.99 20.25
N VAL A 557 -18.26 -27.96 21.00
CA VAL A 557 -17.57 -26.77 20.44
C VAL A 557 -16.21 -27.17 19.84
N LYS A 558 -15.53 -28.16 20.43
CA LYS A 558 -14.17 -28.54 20.05
C LYS A 558 -14.09 -29.82 19.21
N ASN A 559 -15.18 -30.55 19.07
CA ASN A 559 -15.22 -31.89 18.44
C ASN A 559 -16.50 -32.13 17.64
N SER A 560 -16.43 -33.07 16.71
CA SER A 560 -17.61 -33.70 16.10
C SER A 560 -18.17 -34.81 16.97
N ALA A 561 -19.41 -35.25 16.67
CA ALA A 561 -19.93 -36.51 17.15
C ALA A 561 -19.11 -37.66 16.57
N GLY A 562 -19.08 -38.77 17.26
CA GLY A 562 -18.39 -39.95 16.79
C GLY A 562 -18.60 -41.13 17.72
N SER A 563 -17.90 -42.23 17.47
CA SER A 563 -17.90 -43.39 18.34
C SER A 563 -16.54 -44.10 18.35
N SER A 564 -16.29 -44.84 19.42
CA SER A 564 -15.19 -45.79 19.46
C SER A 564 -15.41 -46.95 18.50
N GLU A 565 -14.41 -47.78 18.32
CA GLU A 565 -14.58 -49.12 17.81
C GLU A 565 -15.52 -49.93 18.71
N LEU A 566 -16.10 -50.98 18.16
CA LEU A 566 -16.87 -51.97 18.94
C LEU A 566 -15.92 -52.89 19.68
N PHE A 567 -16.06 -52.98 20.99
CA PHE A 567 -15.33 -53.90 21.83
C PHE A 567 -16.22 -55.10 22.18
N THR A 568 -15.71 -56.30 21.98
CA THR A 568 -16.39 -57.54 22.31
C THR A 568 -15.89 -58.10 23.64
N VAL A 569 -16.80 -58.37 24.55
CA VAL A 569 -16.51 -58.91 25.90
C VAL A 569 -17.33 -60.17 26.13
N LEU A 570 -16.70 -61.26 26.52
CA LEU A 570 -17.35 -62.50 26.91
C LEU A 570 -17.77 -62.40 28.40
N VAL A 571 -19.08 -62.51 28.67
CA VAL A 571 -19.66 -62.53 30.00
C VAL A 571 -19.95 -64.00 30.38
N ARG A 572 -19.33 -64.49 31.44
CA ARG A 572 -19.42 -65.90 31.88
C ARG A 572 -19.58 -66.06 33.41
#